data_4e1e2cb2af083a3b0992ca830d5fe8e3
#
_entry.id   4e1e2cb2af083a3b0992ca830d5fe8e3
#
_cell.length_a   1.000
_cell.length_b   1.000
_cell.length_c   1.000
_cell.angle_alpha   90.00
_cell.angle_beta   90.00
_cell.angle_gamma   90.00
#
_symmetry.space_group_name_H-M   'P 1'
#
loop_
_entity.id
_entity.type
_entity.pdbx_description
1 polymer ?
#
loop_
_entity_poly.entity_id
_entity_poly.type
_entity_poly.pdbx_seq_one_letter_code
_entity_poly.pdbx_strand_id
1 'polypeptide(L)'
;MELTVRIFSQSALSTRQYTDKKTGEQKVINSVTLKMTNGIDTFLGEITGERAVNCPKFDTQHQYRVQCSMVVRDWTSQQTGEAMQATTIYVDKITVNG
;
A
#
# COMPACT_ATOMS: atom_id res chain seq x y z
N MET A 1 -1.73 9.51 9.64
CA MET A 1 -0.29 9.68 9.98
C MET A 1 0.42 10.32 8.79
N GLU A 2 1.20 11.34 9.05
CA GLU A 2 1.97 12.03 8.01
C GLU A 2 3.45 11.76 8.20
N LEU A 3 4.13 11.41 7.11
CA LEU A 3 5.57 11.09 7.13
C LEU A 3 6.26 11.83 5.98
N THR A 4 7.51 12.20 6.21
CA THR A 4 8.41 12.66 5.16
C THR A 4 9.32 11.51 4.77
N VAL A 5 9.28 11.09 3.51
CA VAL A 5 9.94 9.88 3.06
C VAL A 5 10.65 10.08 1.74
N ARG A 6 11.60 9.18 1.47
CA ARG A 6 12.15 8.91 0.13
C ARG A 6 11.59 7.59 -0.36
N ILE A 7 11.31 7.52 -1.66
CA ILE A 7 10.81 6.32 -2.29
C ILE A 7 11.98 5.62 -2.95
N PHE A 8 12.31 4.40 -2.46
CA PHE A 8 13.41 3.61 -3.02
C PHE A 8 13.00 2.88 -4.30
N SER A 9 11.80 2.33 -4.29
CA SER A 9 11.31 1.56 -5.42
C SER A 9 9.79 1.63 -5.48
N GLN A 10 9.29 1.40 -6.67
CA GLN A 10 7.85 1.42 -6.96
C GLN A 10 7.54 0.19 -7.82
N SER A 11 6.58 -0.60 -7.39
CA SER A 11 6.17 -1.77 -8.15
C SER A 11 5.41 -1.38 -9.41
N ALA A 12 5.32 -2.32 -10.37
CA ALA A 12 4.37 -2.20 -11.44
C ALA A 12 2.93 -2.29 -10.89
N LEU A 13 1.96 -1.83 -11.65
CA LEU A 13 0.56 -1.98 -11.29
C LEU A 13 0.21 -3.46 -11.14
N SER A 14 -0.33 -3.82 -9.99
CA SER A 14 -0.80 -5.17 -9.69
C SER A 14 -2.33 -5.16 -9.69
N THR A 15 -2.92 -6.14 -10.37
CA THR A 15 -4.36 -6.28 -10.42
C THR A 15 -4.74 -7.65 -9.90
N ARG A 16 -5.62 -7.70 -8.90
CA ARG A 16 -6.14 -8.95 -8.34
C ARG A 16 -7.65 -8.97 -8.43
N GLN A 17 -8.19 -10.14 -8.71
CA GLN A 17 -9.63 -10.37 -8.68
C GLN A 17 -10.01 -11.06 -7.38
N TYR A 18 -11.14 -10.69 -6.83
CA TYR A 18 -11.72 -11.34 -5.66
C TYR A 18 -13.23 -11.38 -5.78
N THR A 19 -13.83 -12.32 -5.06
CA THR A 19 -15.29 -12.45 -5.01
C THR A 19 -15.80 -11.84 -3.72
N ASP A 20 -16.74 -10.88 -3.84
CA ASP A 20 -17.40 -10.31 -2.68
C ASP A 20 -18.32 -11.36 -2.07
N LYS A 21 -18.09 -11.69 -0.80
CA LYS A 21 -18.85 -12.70 -0.10
C LYS A 21 -20.31 -12.32 0.15
N LYS A 22 -20.61 -11.01 0.14
CA LYS A 22 -21.97 -10.54 0.39
C LYS A 22 -22.84 -10.56 -0.85
N THR A 23 -22.26 -10.21 -2.00
CA THR A 23 -23.02 -10.06 -3.25
C THR A 23 -22.72 -11.15 -4.27
N GLY A 24 -21.64 -11.91 -4.10
CA GLY A 24 -21.17 -12.87 -5.08
C GLY A 24 -20.56 -12.26 -6.32
N GLU A 25 -20.42 -10.95 -6.37
CA GLU A 25 -19.83 -10.25 -7.50
C GLU A 25 -18.32 -10.39 -7.51
N GLN A 26 -17.75 -10.49 -8.71
CA GLN A 26 -16.31 -10.40 -8.87
C GLN A 26 -15.89 -8.95 -8.91
N LYS A 27 -14.91 -8.61 -8.08
CA LYS A 27 -14.33 -7.28 -8.01
C LYS A 27 -12.84 -7.33 -8.28
N VAL A 28 -12.30 -6.19 -8.68
CA VAL A 28 -10.89 -6.04 -9.02
C VAL A 28 -10.27 -5.02 -8.08
N ILE A 29 -9.11 -5.37 -7.52
CA ILE A 29 -8.29 -4.46 -6.75
C ILE A 29 -7.01 -4.17 -7.53
N ASN A 30 -6.78 -2.89 -7.82
CA ASN A 30 -5.53 -2.41 -8.39
C ASN A 30 -4.65 -1.86 -7.27
N SER A 31 -3.36 -2.17 -7.29
CA SER A 31 -2.44 -1.68 -6.28
C SER A 31 -1.05 -1.44 -6.83
N VAL A 32 -0.36 -0.49 -6.21
CA VAL A 32 1.07 -0.20 -6.42
C VAL A 32 1.72 -0.19 -5.04
N THR A 33 2.84 -0.88 -4.91
CA THR A 33 3.60 -0.93 -3.66
C THR A 33 4.81 -0.03 -3.76
N LEU A 34 4.98 0.83 -2.76
CA LEU A 34 6.13 1.73 -2.63
C LEU A 34 7.00 1.27 -1.48
N LYS A 35 8.30 1.12 -1.73
CA LYS A 35 9.27 0.92 -0.68
C LYS A 35 9.84 2.28 -0.29
N MET A 36 9.66 2.68 0.96
CA MET A 36 9.94 4.04 1.44
C MET A 36 10.80 4.00 2.68
N THR A 37 11.52 5.10 2.92
CA THR A 37 12.26 5.30 4.17
C THR A 37 12.04 6.71 4.71
N ASN A 38 11.98 6.83 6.04
CA ASN A 38 11.98 8.12 6.72
C ASN A 38 13.38 8.54 7.18
N GLY A 39 14.42 7.81 6.75
CA GLY A 39 15.80 8.03 7.17
C GLY A 39 16.24 7.13 8.31
N ILE A 40 15.32 6.49 9.01
CA ILE A 40 15.57 5.58 10.12
C ILE A 40 15.04 4.19 9.80
N ASP A 41 13.77 4.12 9.41
CA ASP A 41 13.07 2.88 9.12
C ASP A 41 12.74 2.77 7.65
N THR A 42 12.67 1.53 7.16
CA THR A 42 12.21 1.22 5.81
C THR A 42 10.93 0.43 5.91
N PHE A 43 9.93 0.80 5.11
CA PHE A 43 8.62 0.16 5.15
C PHE A 43 7.97 0.15 3.78
N LEU A 44 6.92 -0.64 3.64
CA LEU A 44 6.14 -0.74 2.42
C LEU A 44 4.81 -0.03 2.60
N GLY A 45 4.43 0.78 1.61
CA GLY A 45 3.12 1.41 1.56
C GLY A 45 2.39 1.03 0.29
N GLU A 46 1.07 0.89 0.36
CA GLU A 46 0.25 0.53 -0.79
C GLU A 46 -0.65 1.68 -1.20
N ILE A 47 -0.71 1.90 -2.52
CA ILE A 47 -1.71 2.75 -3.16
C ILE A 47 -2.71 1.83 -3.83
N THR A 48 -4.01 2.02 -3.58
CA THR A 48 -5.05 1.15 -4.11
C THR A 48 -6.09 1.92 -4.91
N GLY A 49 -6.86 1.20 -5.74
CA GLY A 49 -7.97 1.74 -6.50
C GLY A 49 -7.53 2.54 -7.72
N GLU A 50 -8.32 3.53 -8.10
CA GLU A 50 -8.03 4.40 -9.24
C GLU A 50 -6.72 5.16 -9.08
N ARG A 51 -6.36 5.49 -7.86
CA ARG A 51 -5.10 6.18 -7.58
C ARG A 51 -3.90 5.31 -7.96
N ALA A 52 -4.02 3.99 -7.84
CA ALA A 52 -2.98 3.07 -8.29
C ALA A 52 -2.88 3.04 -9.82
N VAL A 53 -4.02 3.03 -10.49
CA VAL A 53 -4.08 3.04 -11.96
C VAL A 53 -3.45 4.31 -12.54
N ASN A 54 -3.71 5.44 -11.89
CA ASN A 54 -3.22 6.75 -12.32
C ASN A 54 -1.93 7.16 -11.64
N CYS A 55 -1.27 6.24 -10.93
CA CYS A 55 -0.10 6.54 -10.15
C CYS A 55 1.08 6.95 -11.05
N PRO A 56 1.65 8.14 -10.84
CA PRO A 56 2.83 8.55 -11.60
C PRO A 56 4.05 7.77 -11.08
N LYS A 57 5.10 7.81 -11.87
CA LYS A 57 6.40 7.30 -11.41
C LYS A 57 7.05 8.35 -10.53
N PHE A 58 7.30 7.99 -9.28
CA PHE A 58 7.93 8.90 -8.32
C PHE A 58 9.43 8.93 -8.50
N ASP A 59 10.01 10.11 -8.23
CA ASP A 59 11.46 10.30 -8.31
C ASP A 59 12.11 9.79 -7.03
N THR A 60 13.09 8.90 -7.15
CA THR A 60 13.79 8.33 -6.00
C THR A 60 14.73 9.33 -5.32
N GLN A 61 15.02 10.45 -5.96
CA GLN A 61 15.91 11.49 -5.43
C GLN A 61 15.18 12.57 -4.62
N HIS A 62 13.85 12.63 -4.75
CA HIS A 62 13.05 13.63 -4.05
C HIS A 62 12.53 13.11 -2.73
N GLN A 63 12.25 14.03 -1.82
CA GLN A 63 11.49 13.73 -0.62
C GLN A 63 10.02 14.01 -0.87
N TYR A 64 9.17 13.16 -0.31
CA TYR A 64 7.73 13.30 -0.42
C TYR A 64 7.12 13.33 0.97
N ARG A 65 6.05 14.10 1.09
CA ARG A 65 5.19 14.09 2.27
C ARG A 65 4.02 13.15 1.97
N VAL A 66 3.89 12.11 2.76
CA VAL A 66 2.84 11.10 2.55
C VAL A 66 1.92 11.07 3.76
N GLN A 67 0.62 10.99 3.48
CA GLN A 67 -0.38 10.70 4.49
C GLN A 67 -0.73 9.24 4.38
N CYS A 68 -0.62 8.52 5.50
CA CYS A 68 -0.78 7.08 5.56
C CYS A 68 -1.81 6.69 6.59
N SER A 69 -2.47 5.57 6.32
CA SER A 69 -3.33 4.87 7.27
C SER A 69 -2.76 3.49 7.51
N MET A 70 -2.80 3.05 8.77
CA MET A 70 -2.40 1.69 9.12
C MET A 70 -3.65 0.86 9.41
N VAL A 71 -3.70 -0.34 8.84
CA VAL A 71 -4.80 -1.27 9.06
C VAL A 71 -4.23 -2.60 9.50
N VAL A 72 -4.73 -3.11 10.61
CA VAL A 72 -4.38 -4.45 11.08
C VAL A 72 -5.40 -5.43 10.53
N ARG A 73 -4.90 -6.49 9.89
CA ARG A 73 -5.73 -7.59 9.41
C ARG A 73 -5.51 -8.80 10.29
N ASP A 74 -6.60 -9.43 10.67
CA ASP A 74 -6.59 -10.67 11.43
C ASP A 74 -7.18 -11.77 10.55
N TRP A 75 -6.51 -12.93 10.52
CA TRP A 75 -7.06 -14.10 9.82
C TRP A 75 -6.53 -15.37 10.49
N THR A 76 -7.16 -16.49 10.16
CA THR A 76 -6.73 -17.79 10.63
C THR A 76 -6.06 -18.52 9.46
N SER A 77 -4.83 -19.00 9.69
CA SER A 77 -4.11 -19.79 8.69
C SER A 77 -4.86 -21.11 8.45
N GLN A 78 -5.17 -21.40 7.20
CA GLN A 78 -5.81 -22.67 6.84
C GLN A 78 -4.85 -23.85 6.96
N GLN A 79 -3.56 -23.61 6.88
CA GLN A 79 -2.55 -24.65 6.96
C GLN A 79 -2.24 -25.08 8.39
N THR A 80 -2.18 -24.13 9.32
CA THR A 80 -1.76 -24.39 10.70
C THR A 80 -2.86 -24.17 11.72
N GLY A 81 -3.95 -23.51 11.36
CA GLY A 81 -5.02 -23.12 12.29
C GLY A 81 -4.64 -22.00 13.24
N GLU A 82 -3.47 -21.39 13.06
CA GLU A 82 -3.01 -20.32 13.92
C GLU A 82 -3.66 -19.00 13.56
N ALA A 83 -3.90 -18.17 14.58
CA ALA A 83 -4.33 -16.79 14.38
C ALA A 83 -3.15 -15.97 13.85
N MET A 84 -3.37 -15.28 12.73
CA MET A 84 -2.35 -14.48 12.07
C MET A 84 -2.78 -13.01 12.09
N GLN A 85 -1.79 -12.14 12.17
CA GLN A 85 -2.01 -10.70 12.14
C GLN A 85 -0.95 -10.04 11.28
N ALA A 86 -1.35 -9.03 10.53
CA ALA A 86 -0.43 -8.22 9.73
C ALA A 86 -0.91 -6.78 9.66
N THR A 87 0.03 -5.84 9.68
CA THR A 87 -0.25 -4.43 9.49
C THR A 87 0.04 -4.04 8.05
N THR A 88 -0.93 -3.41 7.41
CA THR A 88 -0.75 -2.84 6.07
C THR A 88 -0.79 -1.31 6.19
N ILE A 89 0.17 -0.65 5.55
CA ILE A 89 0.22 0.80 5.47
C ILE A 89 -0.32 1.21 4.11
N TYR A 90 -1.41 1.98 4.11
CA TYR A 90 -1.99 2.53 2.90
C TYR A 90 -1.57 3.98 2.74
N VAL A 91 -1.15 4.34 1.54
CA VAL A 91 -0.78 5.73 1.22
C VAL A 91 -2.02 6.43 0.70
N ASP A 92 -2.52 7.40 1.47
CA ASP A 92 -3.75 8.13 1.15
C ASP A 92 -3.47 9.36 0.28
N LYS A 93 -2.32 10.00 0.48
CA LYS A 93 -1.95 11.21 -0.26
C LYS A 93 -0.43 11.35 -0.30
N ILE A 94 0.09 11.77 -1.46
CA ILE A 94 1.51 12.07 -1.64
C ILE A 94 1.66 13.48 -2.19
N THR A 95 2.55 14.25 -1.56
CA THR A 95 2.87 15.62 -1.98
C THR A 95 4.37 15.78 -2.03
N VAL A 96 4.88 16.48 -3.03
CA VAL A 96 6.31 16.80 -3.11
C VAL A 96 6.67 17.70 -1.94
N ASN A 97 7.72 17.31 -1.20
CA ASN A 97 8.22 18.09 -0.08
C ASN A 97 9.41 18.92 -0.57
N GLY A 98 9.18 20.12 -0.73
CA GLY A 98 10.26 20.95 -1.18
C GLY A 98 9.96 22.22 -1.69
#